data_b1019de5c0f58ada29c3e4ebca138e78
#
_entry.id   b1019de5c0f58ada29c3e4ebca138e78
#
_cell.length_a   1.000
_cell.length_b   1.000
_cell.length_c   1.000
_cell.angle_alpha   90.00
_cell.angle_beta   90.00
_cell.angle_gamma   90.00
#
_symmetry.space_group_name_H-M   'P 1'
#
loop_
_entity.id
_entity.type
_entity.pdbx_description
1 polymer ?
#
loop_
_entity_poly.entity_id
_entity_poly.type
_entity_poly.pdbx_seq_one_letter_code
_entity_poly.pdbx_strand_id
1 'polypeptide(L)'
;MPKPVPIRTRGEAETTVEPRHTLTAWKEHLPPVYSTPQMIGLMEAAAYYALEPFLEGDEVSVGTSINIKHRAPAVVGQKIKAEAVLESYDGRFYTFAVTASNGHEVIGYGQIGRAIVSKSKFQAKQRTKSSGATSQAE
;
A
#
# COMPACT_ATOMS: atom_id res chain seq x y z
N MET A 1 -2.66 -22.12 -5.83
CA MET A 1 -1.33 -21.54 -6.10
C MET A 1 -1.48 -20.32 -6.95
N PRO A 2 -0.92 -19.18 -6.51
CA PRO A 2 -0.94 -18.00 -7.35
C PRO A 2 -0.14 -18.21 -8.62
N LYS A 3 -0.51 -17.53 -9.69
CA LYS A 3 0.27 -17.54 -10.90
C LYS A 3 1.65 -16.94 -10.63
N PRO A 4 2.67 -17.38 -11.37
CA PRO A 4 3.98 -16.75 -11.26
C PRO A 4 3.88 -15.25 -11.63
N VAL A 5 4.55 -14.41 -10.86
CA VAL A 5 4.61 -12.98 -11.13
C VAL A 5 6.07 -12.64 -11.45
N PRO A 6 6.34 -12.14 -12.65
CA PRO A 6 7.73 -11.84 -13.03
C PRO A 6 8.35 -10.78 -12.14
N ILE A 7 9.62 -10.96 -11.80
CA ILE A 7 10.38 -9.92 -11.12
C ILE A 7 10.39 -8.69 -12.02
N ARG A 8 10.31 -7.51 -11.42
CA ARG A 8 10.22 -6.20 -12.08
C ARG A 8 8.81 -5.87 -12.58
N THR A 9 7.81 -6.70 -12.28
CA THR A 9 6.42 -6.34 -12.54
C THR A 9 6.14 -5.01 -11.84
N ARG A 10 5.47 -4.11 -12.53
CA ARG A 10 5.24 -2.73 -12.07
C ARG A 10 3.77 -2.42 -11.90
N GLY A 11 3.51 -1.55 -10.95
CA GLY A 11 2.19 -0.96 -10.78
C GLY A 11 2.33 0.51 -10.46
N GLU A 12 1.29 1.29 -10.75
CA GLU A 12 1.28 2.73 -10.52
C GLU A 12 -0.05 3.17 -9.96
N ALA A 13 -0.02 4.26 -9.20
CA ALA A 13 -1.23 4.90 -8.70
C ALA A 13 -0.95 6.39 -8.60
N GLU A 14 -1.99 7.21 -8.82
CA GLU A 14 -1.86 8.65 -8.79
C GLU A 14 -2.98 9.26 -7.98
N THR A 15 -2.70 10.40 -7.39
CA THR A 15 -3.72 11.22 -6.75
C THR A 15 -3.28 12.68 -6.85
N THR A 16 -4.23 13.61 -6.69
CA THR A 16 -3.92 15.01 -6.49
C THR A 16 -4.16 15.28 -5.02
N VAL A 17 -3.21 15.95 -4.37
CA VAL A 17 -3.33 16.24 -2.94
C VAL A 17 -4.50 17.19 -2.71
N GLU A 18 -5.44 16.79 -1.87
CA GLU A 18 -6.60 17.57 -1.45
C GLU A 18 -6.49 17.85 0.04
N PRO A 19 -7.23 18.81 0.57
CA PRO A 19 -7.17 19.09 2.02
C PRO A 19 -7.37 17.85 2.89
N ARG A 20 -8.25 16.92 2.49
CA ARG A 20 -8.50 15.70 3.25
C ARG A 20 -7.28 14.76 3.30
N HIS A 21 -6.30 14.99 2.42
CA HIS A 21 -5.09 14.18 2.40
C HIS A 21 -3.98 14.77 3.27
N THR A 22 -4.21 15.92 3.88
CA THR A 22 -3.16 16.61 4.62
C THR A 22 -3.29 16.42 6.12
N LEU A 23 -2.25 16.82 6.84
CA LEU A 23 -2.26 16.70 8.30
C LEU A 23 -3.39 17.50 8.94
N THR A 24 -3.87 18.57 8.27
CA THR A 24 -4.95 19.39 8.81
C THR A 24 -6.26 18.62 8.92
N ALA A 25 -6.43 17.56 8.14
CA ALA A 25 -7.63 16.73 8.26
C ALA A 25 -7.64 15.96 9.58
N TRP A 26 -6.49 15.76 10.19
CA TRP A 26 -6.37 15.10 11.48
C TRP A 26 -6.41 16.11 12.61
N LYS A 27 -5.64 17.20 12.51
CA LYS A 27 -5.62 18.29 13.48
C LYS A 27 -5.43 19.59 12.72
N GLU A 28 -6.35 20.52 12.84
CA GLU A 28 -6.34 21.69 11.97
C GLU A 28 -5.17 22.65 12.20
N HIS A 29 -4.49 22.57 13.34
CA HIS A 29 -3.34 23.44 13.57
C HIS A 29 -2.05 22.89 12.95
N LEU A 30 -2.08 21.70 12.36
CA LEU A 30 -0.89 21.12 11.75
C LEU A 30 -0.66 21.69 10.35
N PRO A 31 0.56 21.58 9.80
CA PRO A 31 0.82 22.07 8.45
C PRO A 31 -0.04 21.37 7.41
N PRO A 32 -0.49 22.09 6.38
CA PRO A 32 -1.33 21.50 5.33
C PRO A 32 -0.50 20.75 4.29
N VAL A 33 0.23 19.74 4.72
CA VAL A 33 1.06 18.93 3.85
C VAL A 33 0.54 17.50 3.79
N TYR A 34 0.81 16.83 2.67
CA TYR A 34 0.39 15.46 2.40
C TYR A 34 0.87 14.55 3.54
N SER A 35 -0.05 13.81 4.12
CA SER A 35 0.28 13.02 5.30
C SER A 35 0.97 11.71 4.91
N THR A 36 1.82 11.23 5.80
CA THR A 36 2.55 9.98 5.57
C THR A 36 1.61 8.79 5.36
N PRO A 37 0.56 8.60 6.18
CA PRO A 37 -0.36 7.48 5.92
C PRO A 37 -1.01 7.54 4.54
N GLN A 38 -1.34 8.73 4.04
CA GLN A 38 -1.93 8.86 2.71
C GLN A 38 -0.92 8.48 1.63
N MET A 39 0.32 8.92 1.78
CA MET A 39 1.37 8.55 0.83
C MET A 39 1.59 7.04 0.81
N ILE A 40 1.66 6.42 1.98
CA ILE A 40 1.84 4.96 2.06
C ILE A 40 0.65 4.24 1.43
N GLY A 41 -0.57 4.73 1.66
CA GLY A 41 -1.76 4.16 1.04
C GLY A 41 -1.68 4.17 -0.47
N LEU A 42 -1.17 5.26 -1.05
CA LEU A 42 -1.00 5.36 -2.49
C LEU A 42 0.07 4.37 -2.99
N MET A 43 1.16 4.22 -2.25
CA MET A 43 2.19 3.25 -2.56
C MET A 43 1.65 1.82 -2.50
N GLU A 44 0.81 1.53 -1.50
CA GLU A 44 0.17 0.23 -1.39
C GLU A 44 -0.76 -0.03 -2.56
N ALA A 45 -1.48 0.99 -3.01
CA ALA A 45 -2.33 0.86 -4.18
C ALA A 45 -1.50 0.50 -5.42
N ALA A 46 -0.34 1.14 -5.59
CA ALA A 46 0.54 0.83 -6.71
C ALA A 46 0.99 -0.63 -6.67
N ALA A 47 1.37 -1.13 -5.50
CA ALA A 47 1.79 -2.52 -5.35
C ALA A 47 0.61 -3.47 -5.59
N TYR A 48 -0.58 -3.10 -5.13
CA TYR A 48 -1.77 -3.88 -5.39
C TYR A 48 -2.02 -4.00 -6.90
N TYR A 49 -1.93 -2.88 -7.62
CA TYR A 49 -2.16 -2.90 -9.07
C TYR A 49 -1.12 -3.72 -9.80
N ALA A 50 0.11 -3.80 -9.28
CA ALA A 50 1.14 -4.63 -9.88
C ALA A 50 0.74 -6.12 -9.84
N LEU A 51 0.12 -6.56 -8.75
CA LEU A 51 -0.27 -7.96 -8.58
C LEU A 51 -1.64 -8.28 -9.17
N GLU A 52 -2.50 -7.29 -9.31
CA GLU A 52 -3.88 -7.52 -9.70
C GLU A 52 -4.05 -8.38 -10.95
N PRO A 53 -3.29 -8.15 -12.05
CA PRO A 53 -3.46 -8.97 -13.25
C PRO A 53 -3.15 -10.46 -13.06
N PHE A 54 -2.49 -10.81 -11.97
CA PHE A 54 -2.07 -12.19 -11.71
C PHE A 54 -2.98 -12.91 -10.70
N LEU A 55 -4.00 -12.21 -10.19
CA LEU A 55 -4.93 -12.81 -9.24
C LEU A 55 -5.94 -13.68 -9.98
N GLU A 56 -6.30 -14.81 -9.38
CA GLU A 56 -7.25 -15.76 -9.96
C GLU A 56 -8.33 -16.10 -8.94
N GLY A 57 -9.53 -16.37 -9.45
CA GLY A 57 -10.64 -16.78 -8.59
C GLY A 57 -10.92 -15.73 -7.53
N ASP A 58 -10.93 -16.16 -6.27
CA ASP A 58 -11.19 -15.25 -5.17
C ASP A 58 -9.90 -14.75 -4.49
N GLU A 59 -8.77 -14.85 -5.20
CA GLU A 59 -7.52 -14.34 -4.64
C GLU A 59 -7.53 -12.83 -4.50
N VAL A 60 -6.93 -12.35 -3.42
CA VAL A 60 -6.69 -10.91 -3.22
C VAL A 60 -5.29 -10.77 -2.66
N SER A 61 -4.71 -9.59 -2.79
CA SER A 61 -3.44 -9.32 -2.14
C SER A 61 -3.65 -8.40 -0.95
N VAL A 62 -2.90 -8.66 0.10
CA VAL A 62 -2.97 -7.85 1.33
C VAL A 62 -1.57 -7.41 1.72
N GLY A 63 -1.48 -6.26 2.40
CA GLY A 63 -0.20 -5.73 2.85
C GLY A 63 0.31 -6.52 4.04
N THR A 64 1.61 -6.76 4.08
CA THR A 64 2.24 -7.54 5.16
C THR A 64 3.38 -6.82 5.85
N SER A 65 4.00 -5.85 5.19
CA SER A 65 5.06 -5.07 5.82
C SER A 65 5.24 -3.74 5.14
N ILE A 66 5.69 -2.77 5.90
CA ILE A 66 5.89 -1.39 5.44
C ILE A 66 7.22 -0.89 5.99
N ASN A 67 8.07 -0.40 5.11
CA ASN A 67 9.32 0.24 5.53
C ASN A 67 9.55 1.41 4.59
N ILE A 68 9.03 2.58 4.97
CA ILE A 68 8.96 3.74 4.10
C ILE A 68 9.58 4.95 4.78
N LYS A 69 10.29 5.76 3.98
CA LYS A 69 10.80 7.05 4.41
C LYS A 69 10.06 8.14 3.66
N HIS A 70 9.56 9.12 4.38
CA HIS A 70 8.88 10.27 3.80
C HIS A 70 9.88 11.42 3.84
N ARG A 71 10.47 11.73 2.70
CA ARG A 71 11.65 12.61 2.62
C ARG A 71 11.32 14.06 2.36
N ALA A 72 10.23 14.34 1.70
CA ALA A 72 9.92 15.73 1.34
C ALA A 72 8.41 15.95 1.40
N PRO A 73 7.98 17.17 1.72
CA PRO A 73 6.55 17.47 1.78
C PRO A 73 5.94 17.64 0.41
N ALA A 74 4.63 17.43 0.34
CA ALA A 74 3.84 17.79 -0.82
C ALA A 74 2.66 18.60 -0.34
N VAL A 75 2.15 19.50 -1.18
CA VAL A 75 1.09 20.42 -0.79
C VAL A 75 -0.16 20.24 -1.66
N VAL A 76 -1.26 20.81 -1.20
CA VAL A 76 -2.54 20.74 -1.91
C VAL A 76 -2.35 21.21 -3.35
N GLY A 77 -2.92 20.45 -4.27
CA GLY A 77 -2.85 20.74 -5.70
C GLY A 77 -1.76 19.99 -6.43
N GLN A 78 -0.77 19.47 -5.74
CA GLN A 78 0.28 18.71 -6.41
C GLN A 78 -0.22 17.32 -6.75
N LYS A 79 0.20 16.81 -7.91
CA LYS A 79 -0.13 15.46 -8.33
C LYS A 79 0.95 14.53 -7.82
N ILE A 80 0.55 13.49 -7.11
CA ILE A 80 1.47 12.49 -6.57
C ILE A 80 1.34 11.23 -7.40
N LYS A 81 2.47 10.72 -7.85
CA LYS A 81 2.52 9.45 -8.56
C LYS A 81 3.34 8.46 -7.74
N ALA A 82 2.75 7.31 -7.45
CA ALA A 82 3.44 6.23 -6.78
C ALA A 82 3.72 5.11 -7.78
N GLU A 83 4.89 4.50 -7.65
CA GLU A 83 5.28 3.34 -8.44
C GLU A 83 5.71 2.22 -7.53
N ALA A 84 5.40 0.98 -7.92
CA ALA A 84 5.87 -0.20 -7.22
C ALA A 84 6.47 -1.14 -8.25
N VAL A 85 7.64 -1.70 -7.92
CA VAL A 85 8.36 -2.63 -8.78
C VAL A 85 8.68 -3.87 -7.94
N LEU A 86 8.26 -5.04 -8.42
CA LEU A 86 8.51 -6.27 -7.67
C LEU A 86 9.99 -6.60 -7.67
N GLU A 87 10.57 -6.73 -6.47
CA GLU A 87 11.98 -7.06 -6.30
C GLU A 87 12.21 -8.53 -6.01
N SER A 88 11.35 -9.15 -5.22
CA SER A 88 11.56 -10.53 -4.81
C SER A 88 10.26 -11.19 -4.36
N TYR A 89 10.28 -12.51 -4.39
CA TYR A 89 9.19 -13.34 -3.92
C TYR A 89 9.81 -14.57 -3.29
N ASP A 90 9.47 -14.83 -2.04
CA ASP A 90 10.09 -15.92 -1.30
C ASP A 90 9.22 -17.18 -1.17
N GLY A 91 8.15 -17.25 -1.99
CA GLY A 91 7.19 -18.34 -1.92
C GLY A 91 5.93 -17.96 -1.16
N ARG A 92 5.95 -16.85 -0.44
CA ARG A 92 4.81 -16.36 0.32
C ARG A 92 4.67 -14.86 0.23
N PHE A 93 5.76 -14.13 0.39
CA PHE A 93 5.73 -12.67 0.44
C PHE A 93 6.37 -12.08 -0.80
N TYR A 94 5.69 -11.07 -1.34
CA TYR A 94 6.18 -10.28 -2.46
C TYR A 94 6.74 -8.99 -1.91
N THR A 95 7.97 -8.66 -2.23
CA THR A 95 8.60 -7.41 -1.78
C THR A 95 8.71 -6.45 -2.95
N PHE A 96 8.13 -5.27 -2.77
CA PHE A 96 8.13 -4.23 -3.80
C PHE A 96 9.00 -3.06 -3.37
N ALA A 97 9.82 -2.56 -4.30
CA ALA A 97 10.44 -1.26 -4.13
C ALA A 97 9.39 -0.23 -4.56
N VAL A 98 9.14 0.75 -3.72
CA VAL A 98 8.12 1.76 -4.00
C VAL A 98 8.69 3.16 -3.91
N THR A 99 8.16 4.06 -4.72
CA THR A 99 8.50 5.48 -4.68
C THR A 99 7.24 6.29 -4.87
N ALA A 100 7.27 7.52 -4.34
CA ALA A 100 6.23 8.51 -4.61
C ALA A 100 6.91 9.83 -4.97
N SER A 101 6.37 10.52 -5.97
CA SER A 101 6.95 11.75 -6.50
C SER A 101 5.85 12.78 -6.68
N ASN A 102 6.21 14.07 -6.51
CA ASN A 102 5.27 15.17 -6.72
C ASN A 102 5.49 15.88 -8.06
N GLY A 103 6.27 15.27 -8.95
CA GLY A 103 6.58 15.86 -10.24
C GLY A 103 7.86 16.69 -10.25
N HIS A 104 8.35 17.05 -9.07
CA HIS A 104 9.61 17.82 -8.94
C HIS A 104 10.67 16.97 -8.27
N GLU A 105 10.28 16.13 -7.35
CA GLU A 105 11.23 15.33 -6.57
C GLU A 105 10.53 14.10 -6.03
N VAL A 106 11.33 13.12 -5.64
CA VAL A 106 10.83 11.95 -4.91
C VAL A 106 10.52 12.41 -3.49
N ILE A 107 9.29 12.25 -3.06
CA ILE A 107 8.87 12.65 -1.71
C ILE A 107 8.94 11.50 -0.71
N GLY A 108 8.97 10.26 -1.20
CA GLY A 108 9.09 9.11 -0.32
C GLY A 108 9.51 7.88 -1.08
N TYR A 109 10.07 6.90 -0.35
CA TYR A 109 10.51 5.66 -0.96
C TYR A 109 10.70 4.59 0.11
N GLY A 110 10.82 3.35 -0.34
CA GLY A 110 11.12 2.24 0.55
C GLY A 110 10.62 0.93 0.00
N GLN A 111 10.16 0.07 0.88
CA GLN A 111 9.71 -1.25 0.50
C GLN A 111 8.38 -1.59 1.15
N ILE A 112 7.56 -2.32 0.42
CA ILE A 112 6.26 -2.79 0.89
C ILE A 112 6.20 -4.28 0.59
N GLY A 113 5.77 -5.06 1.58
CA GLY A 113 5.52 -6.49 1.42
C GLY A 113 4.04 -6.75 1.24
N ARG A 114 3.71 -7.73 0.40
CA ARG A 114 2.34 -8.17 0.19
C ARG A 114 2.28 -9.67 0.09
N ALA A 115 1.10 -10.24 0.35
CA ALA A 115 0.86 -11.67 0.17
C ALA A 115 -0.46 -11.84 -0.58
N ILE A 116 -0.55 -12.92 -1.36
CA ILE A 116 -1.79 -13.27 -2.05
C ILE A 116 -2.50 -14.33 -1.24
N VAL A 117 -3.76 -14.09 -0.92
CA VAL A 117 -4.56 -15.01 -0.12
C VAL A 117 -5.90 -15.27 -0.79
N SER A 118 -6.52 -16.41 -0.47
CA SER A 118 -7.91 -16.66 -0.88
C SER A 118 -8.81 -15.86 0.04
N LYS A 119 -9.63 -15.00 -0.55
CA LYS A 119 -10.53 -14.14 0.23
C LYS A 119 -11.45 -14.95 1.12
N SER A 120 -12.07 -16.00 0.58
CA SER A 120 -13.01 -16.79 1.35
C SER A 120 -12.34 -17.53 2.51
N LYS A 121 -11.17 -18.10 2.27
CA LYS A 121 -10.43 -18.77 3.34
C LYS A 121 -9.96 -17.80 4.40
N PHE A 122 -9.48 -16.64 3.97
CA PHE A 122 -9.02 -15.62 4.88
C PHE A 122 -10.16 -15.13 5.77
N GLN A 123 -11.33 -14.85 5.19
CA GLN A 123 -12.50 -14.39 5.96
C GLN A 123 -13.01 -15.48 6.89
N ALA A 124 -13.04 -16.72 6.45
CA ALA A 124 -13.48 -17.82 7.30
C ALA A 124 -12.60 -17.96 8.53
N LYS A 125 -11.28 -17.83 8.34
CA LYS A 125 -10.34 -17.90 9.45
C LYS A 125 -10.53 -16.75 10.43
N GLN A 126 -10.81 -15.54 9.92
CA GLN A 126 -11.05 -14.40 10.77
C GLN A 126 -12.35 -14.53 11.55
N ARG A 127 -13.39 -15.05 10.93
CA ARG A 127 -14.67 -15.28 11.63
C ARG A 127 -14.48 -16.26 12.78
N THR A 128 -13.73 -17.33 12.56
CA THR A 128 -13.48 -18.32 13.59
C THR A 128 -12.72 -17.69 14.76
N LYS A 129 -11.68 -16.90 14.47
CA LYS A 129 -10.92 -16.21 15.51
C LYS A 129 -11.80 -15.24 16.28
N SER A 130 -12.63 -14.48 15.55
CA SER A 130 -13.49 -13.48 16.18
C SER A 130 -14.44 -14.13 17.16
N SER A 131 -15.10 -15.23 16.78
CA SER A 131 -16.06 -15.87 17.64
C SER A 131 -15.41 -16.53 18.85
N GLY A 132 -14.13 -16.87 18.78
CA GLY A 132 -13.43 -17.49 19.90
C GLY A 132 -12.61 -16.55 20.74
N ALA A 133 -12.62 -15.25 20.43
CA ALA A 133 -11.65 -14.33 21.03
C ALA A 133 -12.31 -13.13 21.66
N THR A 134 -13.43 -13.31 22.32
CA THR A 134 -14.15 -12.18 22.86
C THR A 134 -13.37 -11.35 23.84
N SER A 135 -12.44 -11.95 24.55
CA SER A 135 -11.69 -11.20 25.55
C SER A 135 -10.45 -10.51 24.98
N GLN A 136 -10.23 -10.60 23.70
CA GLN A 136 -9.01 -10.09 23.13
C GLN A 136 -9.08 -8.64 22.76
N ALA A 137 -10.10 -7.99 23.09
CA ALA A 137 -10.26 -6.67 22.57
C ALA A 137 -9.24 -5.81 23.19
N GLU A 138 -8.43 -5.62 23.49
CA GLU A 138 -7.54 -4.70 23.95
C GLU A 138 -6.33 -4.48 23.31
#